data_b6edd6d65665ec00919bc147fe5867a2
#
_entry.id   b6edd6d65665ec00919bc147fe5867a2
#
_cell.length_a   1.000
_cell.length_b   1.000
_cell.length_c   1.000
_cell.angle_alpha   90.00
_cell.angle_beta   90.00
_cell.angle_gamma   90.00
#
_symmetry.space_group_name_H-M   'P 1'
#
loop_
_entity.id
_entity.type
_entity.pdbx_description
1 polymer ?
#
loop_
_entity_poly.entity_id
_entity_poly.type
_entity_poly.pdbx_seq_one_letter_code
_entity_poly.pdbx_strand_id
1 'polypeptide(L)'
;MATGPVGQQLYDGLQMLQHRGQDAAGILTTDGNIFHSHKGPGLVRDVFRTSDMRDLKGNFGIAHVRYPTAGLKNSEHNEEAQPFYVNSPFGIALAHNGNLLNTASLIQDVVKKDLRHINTTNDSELLLNVLAHELERQVQGNQLTKENIFAAADRAVSYTHLTLPTICSV
;
A
#
# COMPACT_ATOMS: atom_id res chain seq x y z
N MET A 1 -8.32 -4.73 -19.27
CA MET A 1 -7.00 -5.25 -18.88
C MET A 1 -5.98 -4.72 -19.88
N ALA A 2 -4.85 -4.22 -19.42
CA ALA A 2 -3.78 -3.84 -20.33
C ALA A 2 -3.26 -5.08 -21.07
N THR A 3 -2.98 -4.96 -22.36
CA THR A 3 -2.48 -6.08 -23.18
C THR A 3 -0.97 -6.24 -23.10
N GLY A 4 -0.28 -5.50 -22.21
CA GLY A 4 1.16 -5.50 -22.03
C GLY A 4 1.57 -5.06 -20.62
N PRO A 5 2.90 -4.96 -20.35
CA PRO A 5 3.41 -4.52 -19.06
C PRO A 5 2.88 -3.15 -18.67
N VAL A 6 2.38 -3.03 -17.43
CA VAL A 6 1.78 -1.77 -16.94
C VAL A 6 2.78 -0.83 -16.29
N GLY A 7 4.01 -1.27 -16.04
CA GLY A 7 5.02 -0.48 -15.33
C GLY A 7 5.21 0.92 -15.89
N GLN A 8 5.35 1.05 -17.24
CA GLN A 8 5.51 2.36 -17.88
C GLN A 8 4.26 3.25 -17.70
N GLN A 9 3.07 2.68 -17.82
CA GLN A 9 1.83 3.45 -17.65
C GLN A 9 1.69 3.96 -16.21
N LEU A 10 2.08 3.14 -15.22
CA LEU A 10 2.09 3.55 -13.81
C LEU A 10 3.12 4.64 -13.55
N TYR A 11 4.33 4.52 -14.13
CA TYR A 11 5.35 5.55 -14.02
C TYR A 11 4.88 6.89 -14.62
N ASP A 12 4.32 6.87 -15.83
CA ASP A 12 3.80 8.07 -16.49
C ASP A 12 2.66 8.69 -15.66
N GLY A 13 1.77 7.86 -15.09
CA GLY A 13 0.73 8.30 -14.18
C GLY A 13 1.28 8.95 -12.91
N LEU A 14 2.33 8.39 -12.29
CA LEU A 14 2.97 9.00 -11.13
C LEU A 14 3.64 10.34 -11.46
N GLN A 15 4.25 10.47 -12.63
CA GLN A 15 4.81 11.75 -13.10
C GLN A 15 3.73 12.85 -13.17
N MET A 16 2.55 12.52 -13.67
CA MET A 16 1.41 13.44 -13.71
C MET A 16 0.89 13.78 -12.29
N LEU A 17 0.98 12.83 -11.37
CA LEU A 17 0.54 12.99 -9.98
C LEU A 17 1.63 13.53 -9.04
N GLN A 18 2.83 13.85 -9.53
CA GLN A 18 3.96 14.29 -8.71
C GLN A 18 3.64 15.48 -7.81
N HIS A 19 2.73 16.35 -8.25
CA HIS A 19 2.25 17.50 -7.45
C HIS A 19 1.46 17.08 -6.21
N ARG A 20 1.00 15.82 -6.12
CA ARG A 20 0.26 15.25 -4.98
C ARG A 20 1.19 14.63 -3.93
N GLY A 21 2.47 14.45 -4.24
CA GLY A 21 3.44 13.91 -3.31
C GLY A 21 4.86 13.95 -3.85
N GLN A 22 5.82 14.37 -3.02
CA GLN A 22 7.22 14.58 -3.43
C GLN A 22 8.22 13.92 -2.48
N ASP A 23 7.73 13.24 -1.44
CA ASP A 23 8.54 12.66 -0.38
C ASP A 23 9.04 11.26 -0.72
N ALA A 24 8.18 10.47 -1.32
CA ALA A 24 8.50 9.12 -1.78
C ALA A 24 7.60 8.71 -2.94
N ALA A 25 8.06 7.74 -3.72
CA ALA A 25 7.29 7.13 -4.79
C ALA A 25 7.45 5.62 -4.79
N GLY A 26 6.44 4.89 -5.22
CA GLY A 26 6.50 3.44 -5.36
C GLY A 26 5.55 2.90 -6.40
N ILE A 27 5.97 1.82 -7.03
CA ILE A 27 5.20 1.02 -7.98
C ILE A 27 5.28 -0.44 -7.55
N LEU A 28 4.14 -1.11 -7.58
CA LEU A 28 4.04 -2.54 -7.42
C LEU A 28 3.23 -3.10 -8.57
N THR A 29 3.77 -4.10 -9.26
CA THR A 29 3.13 -4.79 -10.37
C THR A 29 3.04 -6.29 -10.12
N THR A 30 2.17 -6.99 -10.84
CA THR A 30 2.06 -8.44 -10.78
C THR A 30 1.56 -9.03 -12.10
N ASP A 31 1.99 -10.23 -12.38
CA ASP A 31 1.45 -11.09 -13.43
C ASP A 31 0.35 -12.05 -12.93
N GLY A 32 0.01 -11.94 -11.63
CA GLY A 32 -0.93 -12.81 -10.94
C GLY A 32 -0.27 -13.85 -10.03
N ASN A 33 1.05 -14.06 -10.14
CA ASN A 33 1.80 -15.03 -9.35
C ASN A 33 2.82 -14.36 -8.42
N ILE A 34 3.51 -13.36 -8.92
CA ILE A 34 4.61 -12.70 -8.21
C ILE A 34 4.36 -11.19 -8.16
N PHE A 35 4.65 -10.58 -7.02
CA PHE A 35 4.73 -9.14 -6.90
C PHE A 35 6.14 -8.66 -7.25
N HIS A 36 6.19 -7.67 -8.15
CA HIS A 36 7.39 -6.91 -8.48
C HIS A 36 7.23 -5.50 -7.93
N SER A 37 8.12 -5.08 -7.05
CA SER A 37 8.01 -3.79 -6.38
C SER A 37 9.31 -3.02 -6.45
N HIS A 38 9.21 -1.74 -6.77
CA HIS A 38 10.27 -0.78 -6.57
C HIS A 38 9.71 0.49 -5.94
N LYS A 39 10.36 0.98 -4.88
CA LYS A 39 9.94 2.17 -4.14
C LYS A 39 11.12 2.81 -3.42
N GLY A 40 11.03 4.09 -3.19
CA GLY A 40 12.09 4.83 -2.51
C GLY A 40 11.70 6.28 -2.22
N PRO A 41 12.54 6.99 -1.45
CA PRO A 41 12.36 8.40 -1.16
C PRO A 41 12.70 9.26 -2.37
N GLY A 42 12.00 10.37 -2.51
CA GLY A 42 12.25 11.37 -3.53
C GLY A 42 11.21 11.42 -4.64
N LEU A 43 11.55 12.17 -5.67
CA LEU A 43 10.68 12.36 -6.83
C LEU A 43 10.65 11.09 -7.69
N VAL A 44 9.57 10.88 -8.42
CA VAL A 44 9.36 9.72 -9.30
C VAL A 44 10.57 9.50 -10.23
N ARG A 45 11.07 10.56 -10.89
CA ARG A 45 12.22 10.47 -11.80
C ARG A 45 13.53 10.06 -11.12
N ASP A 46 13.65 10.30 -9.80
CA ASP A 46 14.87 10.03 -9.05
C ASP A 46 14.82 8.60 -8.44
N VAL A 47 13.62 8.13 -8.15
CA VAL A 47 13.37 6.78 -7.60
C VAL A 47 13.49 5.70 -8.67
N PHE A 48 12.93 5.93 -9.87
CA PHE A 48 12.85 4.90 -10.90
C PHE A 48 13.88 5.10 -12.00
N ARG A 49 14.86 4.18 -12.04
CA ARG A 49 15.84 4.08 -13.12
C ARG A 49 15.36 3.10 -14.19
N THR A 50 15.98 3.12 -15.35
CA THR A 50 15.65 2.20 -16.46
C THR A 50 15.75 0.73 -16.05
N SER A 51 16.71 0.36 -15.19
CA SER A 51 16.85 -0.99 -14.64
C SER A 51 15.61 -1.40 -13.85
N ASP A 52 15.17 -0.52 -12.95
CA ASP A 52 14.06 -0.77 -12.04
C ASP A 52 12.74 -0.95 -12.81
N MET A 53 12.57 -0.13 -13.86
CA MET A 53 11.40 -0.24 -14.74
C MET A 53 11.34 -1.56 -15.52
N ARG A 54 12.49 -2.19 -15.82
CA ARG A 54 12.53 -3.52 -16.48
C ARG A 54 12.08 -4.64 -15.55
N ASP A 55 12.26 -4.47 -14.25
CA ASP A 55 11.92 -5.45 -13.23
C ASP A 55 10.45 -5.37 -12.81
N LEU A 56 9.76 -4.26 -13.10
CA LEU A 56 8.34 -4.08 -12.88
C LEU A 56 7.50 -4.79 -13.95
N LYS A 57 7.51 -6.13 -13.89
CA LYS A 57 6.81 -7.00 -14.83
C LYS A 57 5.36 -7.19 -14.45
N GLY A 58 4.53 -7.58 -15.43
CA GLY A 58 3.11 -7.88 -15.21
C GLY A 58 2.18 -6.88 -15.85
N ASN A 59 0.90 -7.23 -15.85
CA ASN A 59 -0.18 -6.49 -16.52
C ASN A 59 -1.21 -5.89 -15.55
N PHE A 60 -0.96 -6.02 -14.24
CA PHE A 60 -1.68 -5.35 -13.15
C PHE A 60 -0.68 -4.62 -12.27
N GLY A 61 -1.13 -3.56 -11.62
CA GLY A 61 -0.30 -2.87 -10.66
C GLY A 61 -0.99 -1.68 -10.02
N ILE A 62 -0.38 -1.21 -8.94
CA ILE A 62 -0.74 0.01 -8.24
C ILE A 62 0.51 0.85 -8.02
N ALA A 63 0.32 2.15 -7.93
CA ALA A 63 1.41 3.08 -7.74
C ALA A 63 0.99 4.21 -6.80
N HIS A 64 1.96 4.81 -6.10
CA HIS A 64 1.70 5.83 -5.11
C HIS A 64 2.82 6.87 -5.07
N VAL A 65 2.46 8.14 -4.91
CA VAL A 65 3.36 9.23 -4.51
C VAL A 65 2.95 9.69 -3.10
N ARG A 66 3.92 9.76 -2.19
CA ARG A 66 3.70 10.12 -0.80
C ARG A 66 3.86 11.63 -0.62
N TYR A 67 2.89 12.23 0.07
CA TYR A 67 3.02 13.59 0.58
C TYR A 67 3.61 13.53 2.00
N PRO A 68 4.59 14.39 2.36
CA PRO A 68 5.15 14.37 3.69
C PRO A 68 4.08 14.69 4.73
N THR A 69 3.87 13.80 5.69
CA THR A 69 3.04 14.07 6.85
C THR A 69 3.85 14.88 7.86
N ALA A 70 3.28 15.96 8.37
CA ALA A 70 3.95 16.85 9.32
C ALA A 70 4.33 16.08 10.60
N GLY A 71 5.63 15.93 10.87
CA GLY A 71 6.11 15.42 12.17
C GLY A 71 7.29 14.46 12.16
N LEU A 72 7.61 13.81 11.05
CA LEU A 72 8.73 12.85 11.00
C LEU A 72 9.88 13.41 10.15
N LYS A 73 10.76 14.16 10.81
CA LYS A 73 12.10 14.46 10.30
C LYS A 73 13.04 13.40 10.85
N ASN A 74 13.16 12.24 10.21
CA ASN A 74 14.35 11.40 10.35
C ASN A 74 14.38 10.27 9.29
N SER A 75 15.52 9.95 8.88
CA SER A 75 16.25 9.11 7.96
C SER A 75 15.78 7.67 7.65
N GLU A 76 14.56 7.26 7.98
CA GLU A 76 14.05 5.89 7.73
C GLU A 76 13.00 5.84 6.59
N HIS A 77 13.02 6.83 5.72
CA HIS A 77 11.96 7.05 4.71
C HIS A 77 11.83 5.96 3.64
N ASN A 78 12.83 5.10 3.47
CA ASN A 78 12.80 4.05 2.43
C ASN A 78 11.73 2.99 2.71
N GLU A 79 11.53 2.64 3.98
CA GLU A 79 10.61 1.58 4.39
C GLU A 79 9.16 2.04 4.38
N GLU A 80 8.93 3.35 4.52
CA GLU A 80 7.59 3.95 4.58
C GLU A 80 6.97 4.27 3.22
N ALA A 81 7.71 4.13 2.13
CA ALA A 81 7.15 4.32 0.80
C ALA A 81 6.11 3.24 0.48
N GLN A 82 5.00 3.66 -0.11
CA GLN A 82 3.92 2.78 -0.55
C GLN A 82 4.07 2.44 -2.04
N PRO A 83 3.47 1.33 -2.55
CA PRO A 83 2.53 0.40 -1.89
C PRO A 83 3.17 -0.55 -0.88
N PHE A 84 2.38 -0.99 0.10
CA PHE A 84 2.70 -2.13 0.95
C PHE A 84 2.06 -3.41 0.40
N TYR A 85 2.63 -4.58 0.75
CA TYR A 85 2.02 -5.86 0.42
C TYR A 85 2.25 -6.90 1.51
N VAL A 86 1.34 -7.87 1.58
CA VAL A 86 1.44 -9.07 2.42
C VAL A 86 1.18 -10.31 1.57
N ASN A 87 1.76 -11.44 1.97
CA ASN A 87 1.62 -12.70 1.23
C ASN A 87 0.50 -13.60 1.76
N SER A 88 0.07 -13.39 3.01
CA SER A 88 -0.95 -14.23 3.66
C SER A 88 -2.17 -13.39 4.07
N PRO A 89 -3.41 -13.95 3.93
CA PRO A 89 -3.77 -15.28 3.40
C PRO A 89 -3.69 -15.38 1.89
N PHE A 90 -3.65 -14.25 1.21
CA PHE A 90 -3.49 -14.06 -0.23
C PHE A 90 -2.45 -12.97 -0.47
N GLY A 91 -1.91 -12.89 -1.67
CA GLY A 91 -1.12 -11.73 -2.08
C GLY A 91 -2.02 -10.48 -2.12
N ILE A 92 -1.88 -9.60 -1.15
CA ILE A 92 -2.65 -8.36 -1.05
C ILE A 92 -1.69 -7.19 -1.12
N ALA A 93 -1.97 -6.23 -1.99
CA ALA A 93 -1.24 -4.97 -2.07
C ALA A 93 -2.19 -3.80 -1.81
N LEU A 94 -1.69 -2.80 -1.08
CA LEU A 94 -2.48 -1.63 -0.69
C LEU A 94 -1.64 -0.35 -0.78
N ALA A 95 -2.27 0.69 -1.28
CA ALA A 95 -1.83 2.07 -1.13
C ALA A 95 -2.98 2.90 -0.56
N HIS A 96 -2.67 3.80 0.37
CA HIS A 96 -3.67 4.54 1.11
C HIS A 96 -3.26 6.00 1.27
N ASN A 97 -4.18 6.90 0.96
CA ASN A 97 -4.08 8.32 1.24
C ASN A 97 -5.05 8.68 2.37
N GLY A 98 -4.54 8.80 3.58
CA GLY A 98 -5.31 9.09 4.77
C GLY A 98 -4.46 8.92 6.02
N ASN A 99 -5.10 8.91 7.17
CA ASN A 99 -4.43 8.71 8.44
C ASN A 99 -5.33 7.90 9.37
N LEU A 100 -4.75 6.95 10.11
CA LEU A 100 -5.43 6.21 11.17
C LEU A 100 -5.27 6.92 12.51
N LEU A 101 -6.37 7.15 13.21
CA LEU A 101 -6.36 7.81 14.52
C LEU A 101 -6.11 6.84 15.68
N ASN A 102 -6.45 5.58 15.52
CA ASN A 102 -6.42 4.56 16.58
C ASN A 102 -5.28 3.54 16.41
N THR A 103 -4.15 3.96 15.84
CA THR A 103 -3.00 3.09 15.53
C THR A 103 -2.47 2.31 16.74
N ALA A 104 -2.37 2.94 17.91
CA ALA A 104 -1.81 2.30 19.11
C ALA A 104 -2.61 1.07 19.58
N SER A 105 -3.94 1.12 19.51
CA SER A 105 -4.80 -0.03 19.86
C SER A 105 -4.75 -1.11 18.79
N LEU A 106 -4.76 -0.74 17.52
CA LEU A 106 -4.70 -1.67 16.40
C LEU A 106 -3.39 -2.43 16.35
N ILE A 107 -2.24 -1.77 16.61
CA ILE A 107 -0.94 -2.45 16.68
C ILE A 107 -0.96 -3.55 17.73
N GLN A 108 -1.54 -3.29 18.92
CA GLN A 108 -1.61 -4.32 19.96
C GLN A 108 -2.47 -5.52 19.53
N ASP A 109 -3.56 -5.28 18.83
CA ASP A 109 -4.42 -6.34 18.32
C ASP A 109 -3.74 -7.14 17.22
N VAL A 110 -3.17 -6.48 16.21
CA VAL A 110 -2.47 -7.12 15.09
C VAL A 110 -1.26 -7.94 15.58
N VAL A 111 -0.42 -7.38 16.45
CA VAL A 111 0.78 -8.08 16.92
C VAL A 111 0.45 -9.18 17.93
N LYS A 112 -0.44 -8.93 18.89
CA LYS A 112 -0.69 -9.89 19.99
C LYS A 112 -1.75 -10.93 19.66
N LYS A 113 -2.80 -10.57 18.92
CA LYS A 113 -3.91 -11.48 18.63
C LYS A 113 -3.71 -12.20 17.30
N ASP A 114 -3.25 -11.48 16.28
CA ASP A 114 -3.14 -12.01 14.93
C ASP A 114 -1.73 -12.54 14.62
N LEU A 115 -0.78 -12.33 15.54
CA LEU A 115 0.61 -12.76 15.43
C LEU A 115 1.31 -12.27 14.16
N ARG A 116 0.89 -11.10 13.66
CA ARG A 116 1.46 -10.46 12.48
C ARG A 116 2.56 -9.48 12.87
N HIS A 117 3.63 -9.48 12.12
CA HIS A 117 4.73 -8.54 12.30
C HIS A 117 4.49 -7.27 11.47
N ILE A 118 4.81 -6.11 12.06
CA ILE A 118 4.76 -4.80 11.40
C ILE A 118 6.19 -4.28 11.32
N ASN A 119 6.63 -3.90 10.13
CA ASN A 119 8.02 -3.51 9.87
C ASN A 119 8.22 -2.00 9.94
N THR A 120 7.15 -1.21 9.74
CA THR A 120 7.24 0.25 9.67
C THR A 120 6.32 0.92 10.68
N THR A 121 6.45 2.22 10.83
CA THR A 121 5.52 3.04 11.62
C THR A 121 4.34 3.55 10.79
N ASN A 122 4.27 3.17 9.50
CA ASN A 122 3.26 3.64 8.58
C ASN A 122 1.91 2.98 8.85
N ASP A 123 0.89 3.80 9.01
CA ASP A 123 -0.48 3.36 9.26
C ASP A 123 -1.08 2.53 8.10
N SER A 124 -0.59 2.71 6.89
CA SER A 124 -1.03 1.93 5.73
C SER A 124 -0.57 0.47 5.79
N GLU A 125 0.60 0.17 6.38
CA GLU A 125 1.03 -1.21 6.64
C GLU A 125 0.12 -1.85 7.70
N LEU A 126 -0.25 -1.10 8.73
CA LEU A 126 -1.18 -1.55 9.76
C LEU A 126 -2.56 -1.84 9.16
N LEU A 127 -3.09 -0.91 8.35
CA LEU A 127 -4.37 -1.08 7.65
C LEU A 127 -4.37 -2.32 6.75
N LEU A 128 -3.28 -2.55 6.03
CA LEU A 128 -3.11 -3.73 5.18
C LEU A 128 -3.17 -5.03 6.00
N ASN A 129 -2.52 -5.07 7.17
CA ASN A 129 -2.53 -6.23 8.05
C ASN A 129 -3.92 -6.47 8.66
N VAL A 130 -4.64 -5.41 9.03
CA VAL A 130 -6.04 -5.48 9.47
C VAL A 130 -6.93 -6.05 8.37
N LEU A 131 -6.81 -5.55 7.14
CA LEU A 131 -7.56 -6.06 6.00
C LEU A 131 -7.26 -7.53 5.72
N ALA A 132 -5.98 -7.92 5.79
CA ALA A 132 -5.55 -9.30 5.60
C ALA A 132 -6.15 -10.24 6.65
N HIS A 133 -6.18 -9.80 7.93
CA HIS A 133 -6.82 -10.55 9.02
C HIS A 133 -8.32 -10.71 8.79
N GLU A 134 -9.02 -9.63 8.45
CA GLU A 134 -10.46 -9.70 8.21
C GLU A 134 -10.78 -10.58 6.98
N LEU A 135 -9.95 -10.53 5.95
CA LEU A 135 -10.11 -11.39 4.79
C LEU A 135 -9.93 -12.88 5.15
N GLU A 136 -8.93 -13.21 5.97
CA GLU A 136 -8.71 -14.56 6.47
C GLU A 136 -9.93 -15.10 7.21
N ARG A 137 -10.60 -14.26 8.00
CA ARG A 137 -11.82 -14.61 8.74
C ARG A 137 -13.04 -14.81 7.84
N GLN A 138 -13.13 -14.12 6.71
CA GLN A 138 -14.26 -14.21 5.78
C GLN A 138 -14.17 -15.43 4.86
N VAL A 139 -12.95 -15.91 4.58
CA VAL A 139 -12.74 -16.99 3.62
C VAL A 139 -12.89 -18.35 4.31
N GLN A 140 -13.89 -19.10 3.88
CA GLN A 140 -14.07 -20.51 4.25
C GLN A 140 -13.52 -21.42 3.14
N GLY A 141 -12.46 -22.17 3.45
CA GLY A 141 -11.74 -22.95 2.45
C GLY A 141 -10.75 -22.09 1.65
N ASN A 142 -10.41 -22.51 0.43
CA ASN A 142 -9.39 -21.84 -0.39
C ASN A 142 -9.98 -20.95 -1.49
N GLN A 143 -11.26 -20.58 -1.41
CA GLN A 143 -11.92 -19.86 -2.48
C GLN A 143 -12.21 -18.42 -2.05
N LEU A 144 -11.51 -17.49 -2.70
CA LEU A 144 -11.72 -16.05 -2.52
C LEU A 144 -12.82 -15.57 -3.46
N THR A 145 -13.88 -14.98 -2.90
CA THR A 145 -14.95 -14.36 -3.68
C THR A 145 -14.92 -12.83 -3.50
N LYS A 146 -15.57 -12.11 -4.41
CA LYS A 146 -15.70 -10.65 -4.27
C LYS A 146 -16.52 -10.26 -3.03
N GLU A 147 -17.50 -11.08 -2.64
CA GLU A 147 -18.30 -10.89 -1.43
C GLU A 147 -17.42 -10.97 -0.18
N ASN A 148 -16.46 -11.91 -0.13
CA ASN A 148 -15.47 -11.98 0.95
C ASN A 148 -14.62 -10.71 1.01
N ILE A 149 -14.20 -10.19 -0.14
CA ILE A 149 -13.38 -8.96 -0.20
C ILE A 149 -14.18 -7.77 0.33
N PHE A 150 -15.42 -7.58 -0.12
CA PHE A 150 -16.28 -6.49 0.36
C PHE A 150 -16.59 -6.61 1.85
N ALA A 151 -16.90 -7.80 2.34
CA ALA A 151 -17.17 -8.01 3.76
C ALA A 151 -15.93 -7.75 4.63
N ALA A 152 -14.75 -8.16 4.19
CA ALA A 152 -13.49 -7.89 4.87
C ALA A 152 -13.17 -6.39 4.89
N ALA A 153 -13.37 -5.70 3.77
CA ALA A 153 -13.15 -4.26 3.68
C ALA A 153 -14.12 -3.47 4.58
N ASP A 154 -15.41 -3.82 4.59
CA ASP A 154 -16.41 -3.20 5.45
C ASP A 154 -16.04 -3.36 6.93
N ARG A 155 -15.64 -4.56 7.34
CA ARG A 155 -15.17 -4.80 8.70
C ARG A 155 -13.89 -4.03 9.04
N ALA A 156 -12.89 -4.05 8.16
CA ALA A 156 -11.65 -3.32 8.38
C ALA A 156 -11.92 -1.82 8.58
N VAL A 157 -12.79 -1.22 7.76
CA VAL A 157 -13.14 0.20 7.87
C VAL A 157 -13.98 0.49 9.13
N SER A 158 -14.82 -0.44 9.57
CA SER A 158 -15.73 -0.21 10.70
C SER A 158 -15.02 0.04 12.04
N TYR A 159 -13.81 -0.49 12.23
CA TYR A 159 -13.05 -0.30 13.48
C TYR A 159 -11.70 0.41 13.30
N THR A 160 -11.29 0.68 12.04
CA THR A 160 -10.19 1.59 11.76
C THR A 160 -10.73 3.00 11.65
N HIS A 161 -10.35 3.89 12.55
CA HIS A 161 -10.79 5.28 12.48
C HIS A 161 -9.98 6.02 11.41
N LEU A 162 -10.48 5.98 10.18
CA LEU A 162 -9.87 6.63 9.02
C LEU A 162 -10.25 8.11 8.95
N THR A 163 -9.28 8.97 8.70
CA THR A 163 -9.50 10.35 8.30
C THR A 163 -9.07 10.55 6.87
N LEU A 164 -9.85 11.33 6.12
CA LEU A 164 -9.43 11.79 4.80
C LEU A 164 -8.29 12.81 4.94
N PRO A 165 -7.39 12.89 3.95
CA PRO A 165 -6.39 13.95 3.91
C PRO A 165 -7.08 15.31 3.98
N THR A 166 -6.72 16.13 4.96
CA THR A 166 -7.18 17.51 5.01
C THR A 166 -6.45 18.28 3.91
N ILE A 167 -7.16 18.61 2.85
CA ILE A 167 -6.64 19.55 1.86
C ILE A 167 -6.68 20.92 2.51
N CYS A 168 -5.55 21.38 3.07
CA CYS A 168 -5.39 22.78 3.38
C CYS A 168 -5.32 23.52 2.04
N SER A 169 -6.45 24.09 1.61
CA SER A 169 -6.43 25.12 0.60
C SER A 169 -5.82 26.38 1.24
N VAL A 170 -4.62 26.73 0.80
CA VAL A 170 -4.00 28.04 1.03
C VAL A 170 -4.60 29.01 0.02
#